data_06e90b227fb81383925e283c221e685c
#
_entry.id   06e90b227fb81383925e283c221e685c
#
_cell.length_a   1.000
_cell.length_b   1.000
_cell.length_c   1.000
_cell.angle_alpha   90.00
_cell.angle_beta   90.00
_cell.angle_gamma   90.00
#
_symmetry.space_group_name_H-M   'P 1'
#
loop_
_entity.id
_entity.type
_entity.pdbx_description
1 polymer ?
#
loop_
_entity_poly.entity_id
_entity_poly.type
_entity_poly.pdbx_seq_one_letter_code
_entity_poly.pdbx_strand_id
1 'polypeptide(L)'
;MFQTKIYRLFLSSCLFLGVFSCDDKININSKKEYWEDPTIISENKEDAHATLFPYNTREEALEGNRTLSKHYRSLNGDWWFNWVKRPADRPMSFYEDNFDLTEWGKISVPGSWQLQGYGKPIYTNVKHPFEDPQPPYPPKDNNPVGSYRRSFSVQLIGEMVRFFFILKELSLHFSYG
;
A
#
# COMPACT_ATOMS: atom_id res chain seq x y z
N MET A 1 51.14 1.70 80.31
CA MET A 1 50.30 0.55 80.03
C MET A 1 49.03 1.09 79.33
N PHE A 2 49.09 1.43 78.03
CA PHE A 2 48.02 1.84 77.23
C PHE A 2 48.16 1.25 75.85
N GLN A 3 47.28 0.37 75.45
CA GLN A 3 47.20 -0.20 74.13
C GLN A 3 46.39 0.74 73.21
N THR A 4 47.06 1.26 72.19
CA THR A 4 46.42 2.02 71.11
C THR A 4 46.07 1.06 69.98
N LYS A 5 44.72 0.91 69.77
CA LYS A 5 44.19 0.18 68.64
C LYS A 5 44.28 1.05 67.38
N ILE A 6 45.04 0.62 66.40
CA ILE A 6 45.08 1.24 65.06
C ILE A 6 43.95 0.64 64.21
N TYR A 7 42.97 1.46 63.91
CA TYR A 7 41.96 1.12 62.89
C TYR A 7 42.53 1.39 61.51
N ARG A 8 42.75 0.36 60.76
CA ARG A 8 43.05 0.46 59.33
C ARG A 8 41.73 0.75 58.58
N LEU A 9 41.60 1.95 58.03
CA LEU A 9 40.56 2.31 57.09
C LEU A 9 40.88 1.68 55.75
N PHE A 10 40.16 0.65 55.36
CA PHE A 10 40.18 0.14 54.00
C PHE A 10 39.28 1.07 53.15
N LEU A 11 39.93 1.93 52.33
CA LEU A 11 39.24 2.66 51.27
C LEU A 11 39.02 1.67 50.13
N SER A 12 37.81 1.10 50.06
CA SER A 12 37.35 0.34 48.90
C SER A 12 36.96 1.33 47.82
N SER A 13 37.84 1.54 46.83
CA SER A 13 37.57 2.27 45.62
C SER A 13 36.70 1.39 44.74
N CYS A 14 35.38 1.54 44.82
CA CYS A 14 34.44 1.00 43.85
C CYS A 14 34.58 1.80 42.55
N LEU A 15 35.30 1.26 41.59
CA LEU A 15 35.29 1.71 40.21
C LEU A 15 33.95 1.37 39.62
N PHE A 16 33.02 2.36 39.57
CA PHE A 16 31.79 2.28 38.82
C PHE A 16 32.12 2.36 37.32
N LEU A 17 32.35 1.20 36.71
CA LEU A 17 32.28 1.07 35.27
C LEU A 17 30.77 1.23 34.87
N GLY A 18 30.41 2.46 34.55
CA GLY A 18 29.13 2.73 33.88
C GLY A 18 29.12 2.06 32.53
N VAL A 19 28.51 0.90 32.43
CA VAL A 19 28.05 0.33 31.17
C VAL A 19 26.94 1.25 30.66
N PHE A 20 27.30 2.17 29.75
CA PHE A 20 26.31 2.80 28.91
C PHE A 20 25.78 1.68 28.00
N SER A 21 24.74 1.00 28.47
CA SER A 21 23.84 0.25 27.63
C SER A 21 23.12 1.28 26.78
N CYS A 22 23.55 1.42 25.52
CA CYS A 22 22.76 2.07 24.52
C CYS A 22 21.54 1.17 24.31
N ASP A 23 20.50 1.40 25.09
CA ASP A 23 19.16 0.91 24.76
C ASP A 23 18.73 1.68 23.51
N ASP A 24 19.11 1.18 22.35
CA ASP A 24 18.36 1.42 21.12
C ASP A 24 16.97 0.85 21.37
N LYS A 25 16.13 1.67 21.97
CA LYS A 25 14.69 1.43 21.96
C LYS A 25 14.26 1.44 20.51
N ILE A 26 14.31 0.28 19.89
CA ILE A 26 13.60 0.02 18.65
C ILE A 26 12.16 0.42 18.95
N ASN A 27 11.75 1.53 18.37
CA ASN A 27 10.38 2.02 18.49
C ASN A 27 9.48 1.05 17.73
N ILE A 28 9.04 -0.02 18.41
CA ILE A 28 8.22 -1.11 17.88
C ILE A 28 6.82 -0.63 17.49
N ASN A 29 6.50 0.65 17.69
CA ASN A 29 5.19 1.24 17.44
C ASN A 29 5.08 2.05 16.13
N SER A 30 6.06 2.04 15.25
CA SER A 30 5.82 2.51 13.89
C SER A 30 5.00 1.43 13.18
N LYS A 31 3.71 1.66 12.96
CA LYS A 31 2.87 0.82 12.12
C LYS A 31 3.59 0.67 10.78
N LYS A 32 4.10 -0.53 10.54
CA LYS A 32 4.80 -0.85 9.30
C LYS A 32 3.80 -0.75 8.16
N GLU A 33 4.17 -0.09 7.11
CA GLU A 33 3.32 0.00 5.92
C GLU A 33 3.28 -1.36 5.21
N TYR A 34 2.15 -1.70 4.59
CA TYR A 34 1.98 -3.01 3.93
C TYR A 34 3.07 -3.32 2.90
N TRP A 35 3.49 -2.32 2.14
CA TRP A 35 4.57 -2.49 1.15
C TRP A 35 5.98 -2.65 1.75
N GLU A 36 6.14 -2.47 3.05
CA GLU A 36 7.39 -2.73 3.78
C GLU A 36 7.40 -4.12 4.43
N ASP A 37 6.33 -4.89 4.32
CA ASP A 37 6.21 -6.22 4.89
C ASP A 37 6.01 -7.30 3.81
N PRO A 38 7.08 -8.03 3.44
CA PRO A 38 7.00 -9.06 2.41
C PRO A 38 6.14 -10.27 2.80
N THR A 39 5.68 -10.37 4.04
CA THR A 39 4.78 -11.44 4.48
C THR A 39 3.32 -11.12 4.16
N ILE A 40 2.98 -9.85 3.92
CA ILE A 40 1.64 -9.43 3.52
C ILE A 40 1.53 -9.53 2.00
N ILE A 41 0.99 -10.63 1.52
CA ILE A 41 0.84 -10.90 0.08
C ILE A 41 -0.57 -10.65 -0.45
N SER A 42 -1.54 -10.51 0.44
CA SER A 42 -2.93 -10.19 0.07
C SER A 42 -3.70 -9.63 1.25
N GLU A 43 -4.62 -8.72 0.98
CA GLU A 43 -5.61 -8.22 1.93
C GLU A 43 -6.94 -8.02 1.19
N ASN A 44 -8.04 -8.49 1.75
CA ASN A 44 -9.40 -8.41 1.17
C ASN A 44 -9.49 -8.92 -0.29
N LYS A 45 -8.59 -9.80 -0.68
CA LYS A 45 -8.54 -10.42 -2.00
C LYS A 45 -9.10 -11.84 -1.90
N GLU A 46 -10.01 -12.18 -2.81
CA GLU A 46 -10.50 -13.57 -2.95
C GLU A 46 -9.35 -14.50 -3.34
N ASP A 47 -9.44 -15.75 -2.88
CA ASP A 47 -8.52 -16.79 -3.31
C ASP A 47 -8.58 -17.02 -4.82
N ALA A 48 -7.48 -17.47 -5.38
CA ALA A 48 -7.43 -17.78 -6.80
C ALA A 48 -8.44 -18.88 -7.17
N HIS A 49 -9.32 -18.59 -8.10
CA HIS A 49 -10.36 -19.51 -8.57
C HIS A 49 -10.58 -19.39 -10.07
N ALA A 50 -11.24 -20.35 -10.66
CA ALA A 50 -11.66 -20.27 -12.06
C ALA A 50 -12.63 -19.11 -12.28
N THR A 51 -12.48 -18.44 -13.41
CA THR A 51 -13.35 -17.30 -13.75
C THR A 51 -14.77 -17.82 -14.03
N LEU A 52 -15.70 -17.41 -13.19
CA LEU A 52 -17.13 -17.58 -13.39
C LEU A 52 -17.76 -16.23 -13.62
N PHE A 53 -18.71 -16.17 -14.53
CA PHE A 53 -19.44 -14.94 -14.84
C PHE A 53 -20.93 -15.22 -14.97
N PRO A 54 -21.80 -14.53 -14.20
CA PRO A 54 -23.24 -14.72 -14.26
C PRO A 54 -23.84 -14.01 -15.48
N TYR A 55 -24.73 -14.69 -16.17
CA TYR A 55 -25.57 -14.14 -17.24
C TYR A 55 -27.05 -14.29 -16.88
N ASN A 56 -27.90 -13.51 -17.53
CA ASN A 56 -29.34 -13.56 -17.24
C ASN A 56 -30.02 -14.73 -17.96
N THR A 57 -29.51 -15.10 -19.14
CA THR A 57 -30.05 -16.18 -19.97
C THR A 57 -28.93 -17.12 -20.46
N ARG A 58 -29.36 -18.29 -20.92
CA ARG A 58 -28.45 -19.26 -21.51
C ARG A 58 -27.83 -18.73 -22.82
N GLU A 59 -28.61 -18.01 -23.61
CA GLU A 59 -28.22 -17.43 -24.88
C GLU A 59 -27.09 -16.41 -24.68
N GLU A 60 -27.27 -15.49 -23.72
CA GLU A 60 -26.19 -14.55 -23.33
C GLU A 60 -24.92 -15.27 -22.87
N ALA A 61 -25.08 -16.36 -22.12
CA ALA A 61 -23.94 -17.15 -21.65
C ALA A 61 -23.22 -17.85 -22.81
N LEU A 62 -23.94 -18.34 -23.80
CA LEU A 62 -23.37 -18.97 -24.98
C LEU A 62 -22.65 -17.97 -25.89
N GLU A 63 -23.15 -16.72 -25.97
CA GLU A 63 -22.47 -15.64 -26.68
C GLU A 63 -21.16 -15.24 -25.98
N GLY A 64 -21.08 -15.38 -24.65
CA GLY A 64 -19.88 -15.12 -23.87
C GLY A 64 -19.51 -13.66 -23.74
N ASN A 65 -20.36 -12.74 -24.16
CA ASN A 65 -20.12 -11.30 -24.06
C ASN A 65 -20.57 -10.76 -22.71
N ARG A 66 -19.60 -10.47 -21.85
CA ARG A 66 -19.87 -9.99 -20.48
C ARG A 66 -20.67 -8.68 -20.43
N THR A 67 -20.58 -7.84 -21.46
CA THR A 67 -21.26 -6.54 -21.48
C THR A 67 -22.78 -6.66 -21.62
N LEU A 68 -23.30 -7.82 -22.03
CA LEU A 68 -24.72 -8.12 -22.08
C LEU A 68 -25.32 -8.44 -20.70
N SER A 69 -24.48 -8.84 -19.76
CA SER A 69 -24.98 -9.19 -18.44
C SER A 69 -25.31 -7.97 -17.60
N LYS A 70 -26.47 -7.96 -16.96
CA LYS A 70 -26.85 -6.95 -15.95
C LYS A 70 -25.97 -6.99 -14.70
N HIS A 71 -25.23 -8.08 -14.50
CA HIS A 71 -24.29 -8.24 -13.39
C HIS A 71 -22.91 -7.68 -13.69
N TYR A 72 -22.69 -7.11 -14.89
CA TYR A 72 -21.45 -6.50 -15.27
C TYR A 72 -21.53 -4.99 -15.34
N ARG A 73 -20.55 -4.33 -14.77
CA ARG A 73 -20.35 -2.90 -14.92
C ARG A 73 -18.90 -2.59 -15.18
N SER A 74 -18.62 -1.94 -16.31
CA SER A 74 -17.31 -1.40 -16.58
C SER A 74 -17.04 -0.14 -15.79
N LEU A 75 -15.89 -0.07 -15.14
CA LEU A 75 -15.36 1.13 -14.50
C LEU A 75 -14.29 1.82 -15.35
N ASN A 76 -14.13 1.40 -16.60
CA ASN A 76 -13.25 2.10 -17.56
C ASN A 76 -13.73 3.53 -17.80
N GLY A 77 -12.81 4.41 -18.15
CA GLY A 77 -13.06 5.82 -18.43
C GLY A 77 -12.29 6.74 -17.50
N ASP A 78 -12.76 7.96 -17.32
CA ASP A 78 -12.05 8.98 -16.57
C ASP A 78 -12.21 8.80 -15.07
N TRP A 79 -11.07 8.83 -14.39
CA TRP A 79 -10.96 8.76 -12.94
C TRP A 79 -10.31 10.03 -12.41
N TRP A 80 -10.65 10.45 -11.22
CA TRP A 80 -9.86 11.42 -10.49
C TRP A 80 -8.51 10.83 -10.14
N PHE A 81 -7.45 11.63 -10.30
CA PHE A 81 -6.09 11.17 -10.16
C PHE A 81 -5.19 12.21 -9.48
N ASN A 82 -4.45 11.76 -8.51
CA ASN A 82 -3.39 12.52 -7.86
C ASN A 82 -2.09 11.74 -7.92
N TRP A 83 -1.04 12.38 -8.43
CA TRP A 83 0.28 11.79 -8.52
C TRP A 83 1.25 12.51 -7.58
N VAL A 84 2.01 11.75 -6.79
CA VAL A 84 3.06 12.26 -5.92
C VAL A 84 4.35 11.50 -6.13
N LYS A 85 5.47 12.17 -5.88
CA LYS A 85 6.80 11.59 -6.09
C LYS A 85 7.21 10.59 -5.02
N ARG A 86 6.64 10.70 -3.82
CA ARG A 86 7.00 9.89 -2.64
C ARG A 86 5.76 9.35 -1.95
N PRO A 87 5.82 8.14 -1.36
CA PRO A 87 4.71 7.59 -0.59
C PRO A 87 4.27 8.47 0.58
N ALA A 88 5.21 9.19 1.21
CA ALA A 88 4.91 10.08 2.33
C ALA A 88 4.00 11.27 1.95
N ASP A 89 3.99 11.67 0.68
CA ASP A 89 3.21 12.80 0.19
C ASP A 89 1.80 12.41 -0.29
N ARG A 90 1.45 11.11 -0.25
CA ARG A 90 0.15 10.64 -0.71
C ARG A 90 -0.99 11.16 0.16
N PRO A 91 -2.14 11.48 -0.40
CA PRO A 91 -3.32 11.83 0.38
C PRO A 91 -3.80 10.60 1.17
N MET A 92 -3.92 10.73 2.51
CA MET A 92 -4.23 9.60 3.39
C MET A 92 -5.72 9.27 3.46
N SER A 93 -6.58 10.29 3.42
CA SER A 93 -8.03 10.15 3.62
C SER A 93 -8.82 10.33 2.31
N PHE A 94 -8.21 10.11 1.16
CA PHE A 94 -8.84 10.39 -0.13
C PHE A 94 -10.05 9.49 -0.46
N TYR A 95 -10.24 8.42 0.28
CA TYR A 95 -11.39 7.51 0.17
C TYR A 95 -12.64 8.05 0.86
N GLU A 96 -12.51 9.06 1.74
CA GLU A 96 -13.65 9.65 2.45
C GLU A 96 -14.56 10.42 1.48
N ASP A 97 -15.89 10.34 1.69
CA ASP A 97 -16.88 10.93 0.77
C ASP A 97 -16.76 12.44 0.63
N ASN A 98 -16.36 13.11 1.71
CA ASN A 98 -16.21 14.56 1.78
C ASN A 98 -14.82 15.08 1.37
N PHE A 99 -13.94 14.20 0.87
CA PHE A 99 -12.60 14.60 0.47
C PHE A 99 -12.64 15.54 -0.75
N ASP A 100 -11.94 16.66 -0.65
CA ASP A 100 -11.86 17.65 -1.72
C ASP A 100 -10.95 17.17 -2.87
N LEU A 101 -11.52 17.12 -4.07
CA LEU A 101 -10.85 16.70 -5.31
C LEU A 101 -10.54 17.87 -6.26
N THR A 102 -10.71 19.11 -5.83
CA THR A 102 -10.56 20.28 -6.72
C THR A 102 -9.18 20.39 -7.34
N GLU A 103 -8.14 19.99 -6.61
CA GLU A 103 -6.74 19.99 -7.08
C GLU A 103 -6.35 18.70 -7.83
N TRP A 104 -7.28 17.75 -7.99
CA TRP A 104 -7.00 16.50 -8.69
C TRP A 104 -7.21 16.63 -10.19
N GLY A 105 -6.33 15.96 -10.93
CA GLY A 105 -6.51 15.79 -12.38
C GLY A 105 -7.47 14.67 -12.74
N LYS A 106 -7.64 14.47 -14.03
CA LYS A 106 -8.33 13.30 -14.62
C LYS A 106 -7.32 12.45 -15.36
N ILE A 107 -7.54 11.13 -15.29
CA ILE A 107 -6.75 10.14 -16.01
C ILE A 107 -7.67 9.09 -16.62
N SER A 108 -7.36 8.68 -17.84
CA SER A 108 -8.12 7.61 -18.50
C SER A 108 -7.65 6.23 -18.01
N VAL A 109 -8.61 5.40 -17.60
CA VAL A 109 -8.41 4.02 -17.15
C VAL A 109 -9.17 3.06 -18.08
N PRO A 110 -8.54 2.00 -18.57
CA PRO A 110 -7.16 1.60 -18.40
C PRO A 110 -6.16 2.49 -19.13
N GLY A 111 -4.97 2.63 -18.55
CA GLY A 111 -3.90 3.41 -19.17
C GLY A 111 -2.72 3.59 -18.23
N SER A 112 -1.54 3.72 -18.81
CA SER A 112 -0.33 4.04 -18.05
C SER A 112 -0.29 5.53 -17.75
N TRP A 113 -0.08 5.90 -16.50
CA TRP A 113 0.02 7.30 -16.10
C TRP A 113 1.21 8.03 -16.73
N GLN A 114 2.31 7.31 -16.99
CA GLN A 114 3.49 7.89 -17.62
C GLN A 114 3.20 8.36 -19.06
N LEU A 115 2.32 7.66 -19.77
CA LEU A 115 1.88 8.06 -21.11
C LEU A 115 0.86 9.20 -21.09
N GLN A 116 0.32 9.50 -19.92
CA GLN A 116 -0.66 10.57 -19.70
C GLN A 116 -0.03 11.80 -19.00
N GLY A 117 1.32 11.87 -18.98
CA GLY A 117 2.05 13.07 -18.53
C GLY A 117 2.51 13.04 -17.06
N TYR A 118 2.35 11.92 -16.36
CA TYR A 118 2.75 11.81 -14.96
C TYR A 118 4.03 10.97 -14.80
N GLY A 119 5.03 11.55 -14.14
CA GLY A 119 6.31 10.87 -13.92
C GLY A 119 7.12 10.70 -15.19
N LYS A 120 7.92 9.65 -15.25
CA LYS A 120 8.76 9.31 -16.40
C LYS A 120 8.54 7.86 -16.80
N PRO A 121 8.42 7.57 -18.10
CA PRO A 121 8.45 6.19 -18.58
C PRO A 121 9.78 5.55 -18.23
N ILE A 122 9.74 4.40 -17.60
CA ILE A 122 10.94 3.62 -17.27
C ILE A 122 10.81 2.27 -17.98
N TYR A 123 11.77 1.95 -18.81
CA TYR A 123 11.91 0.63 -19.38
C TYR A 123 13.15 -0.04 -18.79
N THR A 124 12.92 -1.07 -17.98
CA THR A 124 13.99 -1.86 -17.39
C THR A 124 13.67 -3.35 -17.56
N ASN A 125 14.53 -4.05 -18.28
CA ASN A 125 14.42 -5.50 -18.47
C ASN A 125 15.53 -6.27 -17.75
N VAL A 126 16.57 -5.60 -17.28
CA VAL A 126 17.76 -6.20 -16.67
C VAL A 126 18.07 -5.64 -15.29
N LYS A 127 17.68 -4.39 -15.04
CA LYS A 127 17.95 -3.70 -13.77
C LYS A 127 16.66 -3.38 -13.03
N HIS A 128 16.74 -3.38 -11.72
CA HIS A 128 15.64 -2.88 -10.89
C HIS A 128 15.39 -1.39 -11.20
N PRO A 129 14.10 -0.94 -11.27
CA PRO A 129 13.77 0.44 -11.63
C PRO A 129 14.16 1.46 -10.56
N PHE A 130 14.44 1.04 -9.34
CA PHE A 130 14.85 1.92 -8.25
C PHE A 130 16.36 2.09 -8.21
N GLU A 131 16.79 3.32 -7.96
CA GLU A 131 18.17 3.62 -7.63
C GLU A 131 18.45 3.15 -6.19
N ASP A 132 19.60 2.51 -5.95
CA ASP A 132 20.06 2.02 -4.65
C ASP A 132 18.99 1.20 -3.88
N PRO A 133 18.54 0.07 -4.40
CA PRO A 133 17.54 -0.75 -3.74
C PRO A 133 18.07 -1.38 -2.45
N GLN A 134 17.30 -1.28 -1.37
CA GLN A 134 17.61 -1.85 -0.05
C GLN A 134 16.58 -2.95 0.31
N PRO A 135 16.60 -4.10 -0.36
CA PRO A 135 15.62 -5.14 -0.10
C PRO A 135 15.59 -5.57 1.38
N PRO A 136 14.40 -5.83 1.96
CA PRO A 136 13.08 -5.88 1.33
C PRO A 136 12.37 -4.52 1.25
N TYR A 137 13.01 -3.43 1.63
CA TYR A 137 12.38 -2.12 1.76
C TYR A 137 12.42 -1.34 0.43
N PRO A 138 11.26 -0.84 -0.04
CA PRO A 138 11.23 0.05 -1.18
C PRO A 138 11.82 1.42 -0.82
N PRO A 139 12.38 2.17 -1.79
CA PRO A 139 12.87 3.51 -1.55
C PRO A 139 11.77 4.43 -1.01
N LYS A 140 12.13 5.31 -0.07
CA LYS A 140 11.23 6.32 0.49
C LYS A 140 11.09 7.53 -0.43
N ASP A 141 12.14 7.83 -1.17
CA ASP A 141 12.20 8.88 -2.18
C ASP A 141 12.25 8.27 -3.59
N ASN A 142 11.78 9.02 -4.58
CA ASN A 142 11.68 8.55 -5.98
C ASN A 142 10.91 7.21 -6.13
N ASN A 143 9.87 7.06 -5.31
CA ASN A 143 8.93 5.95 -5.36
C ASN A 143 7.52 6.52 -5.56
N PRO A 144 7.15 6.87 -6.80
CA PRO A 144 5.92 7.61 -7.06
C PRO A 144 4.67 6.79 -6.73
N VAL A 145 3.66 7.51 -6.26
CA VAL A 145 2.34 6.95 -5.94
C VAL A 145 1.27 7.67 -6.75
N GLY A 146 0.39 6.90 -7.36
CA GLY A 146 -0.82 7.39 -8.00
C GLY A 146 -2.05 7.01 -7.18
N SER A 147 -2.80 8.00 -6.73
CA SER A 147 -4.09 7.81 -6.06
C SER A 147 -5.22 8.00 -7.05
N TYR A 148 -6.10 7.01 -7.14
CA TYR A 148 -7.22 6.99 -8.08
C TYR A 148 -8.53 7.03 -7.33
N ARG A 149 -9.49 7.83 -7.78
CA ARG A 149 -10.84 7.86 -7.22
C ARG A 149 -11.90 7.90 -8.31
N ARG A 150 -12.90 7.04 -8.16
CA ARG A 150 -14.09 7.01 -9.00
C ARG A 150 -15.31 6.63 -8.18
N SER A 151 -16.37 7.41 -8.31
CA SER A 151 -17.66 7.08 -7.72
C SER A 151 -18.52 6.29 -8.72
N PHE A 152 -19.23 5.31 -8.22
CA PHE A 152 -20.20 4.54 -8.99
C PHE A 152 -21.37 4.14 -8.08
N SER A 153 -22.54 3.97 -8.66
CA SER A 153 -23.72 3.49 -7.94
C SER A 153 -23.91 2.01 -8.18
N VAL A 154 -24.28 1.30 -7.15
CA VAL A 154 -24.60 -0.12 -7.19
C VAL A 154 -26.10 -0.27 -6.98
N GLN A 155 -26.77 -1.00 -7.88
CA GLN A 155 -28.15 -1.38 -7.67
C GLN A 155 -28.19 -2.65 -6.81
N LEU A 156 -28.76 -2.55 -5.63
CA LEU A 156 -29.00 -3.71 -4.78
C LEU A 156 -30.16 -4.52 -5.37
N ILE A 157 -29.85 -5.67 -5.92
CA ILE A 157 -30.83 -6.61 -6.46
C ILE A 157 -30.94 -7.78 -5.49
N GLY A 158 -31.86 -7.68 -4.51
CA GLY A 158 -32.08 -8.72 -3.50
C GLY A 158 -31.27 -8.59 -2.22
N GLU A 159 -31.51 -9.48 -1.25
CA GLU A 159 -31.03 -9.36 0.13
C GLU A 159 -29.56 -9.79 0.35
N MET A 160 -28.94 -10.49 -0.59
CA MET A 160 -27.53 -10.90 -0.48
C MET A 160 -26.82 -10.88 -1.84
N VAL A 161 -26.25 -9.73 -2.18
CA VAL A 161 -25.41 -9.60 -3.38
C VAL A 161 -23.96 -9.36 -2.95
N ARG A 162 -23.05 -10.23 -3.40
CA ARG A 162 -21.61 -10.02 -3.28
C ARG A 162 -21.12 -9.23 -4.50
N PHE A 163 -20.34 -8.21 -4.25
CA PHE A 163 -19.71 -7.42 -5.31
C PHE A 163 -18.23 -7.82 -5.40
N PHE A 164 -17.78 -8.06 -6.61
CA PHE A 164 -16.39 -8.33 -6.90
C PHE A 164 -15.81 -7.18 -7.71
N PHE A 165 -14.77 -6.58 -7.18
CA PHE A 165 -13.98 -5.58 -7.90
C PHE A 165 -12.85 -6.31 -8.62
N ILE A 166 -12.87 -6.32 -9.95
CA ILE A 166 -11.91 -7.04 -10.77
C ILE A 166 -10.96 -6.02 -11.39
N LEU A 167 -9.71 -6.06 -10.95
CA LEU A 167 -8.61 -5.29 -11.52
C LEU A 167 -7.77 -6.22 -12.40
N LYS A 168 -7.66 -5.86 -13.67
CA LYS A 168 -6.79 -6.55 -14.62
C LYS A 168 -5.57 -5.69 -14.88
N GLU A 169 -4.41 -6.31 -14.98
CA GLU A 169 -3.16 -5.65 -15.38
C GLU A 169 -2.76 -4.48 -14.47
N LEU A 170 -2.52 -4.80 -13.21
CA LEU A 170 -1.86 -3.88 -12.29
C LEU A 170 -0.37 -4.11 -12.32
N SER A 171 0.38 -3.10 -12.68
CA SER A 171 1.81 -3.07 -12.46
C SER A 171 2.09 -2.42 -11.11
N LEU A 172 2.82 -3.13 -10.22
CA LEU A 172 3.18 -2.69 -8.88
C LEU A 172 2.08 -2.88 -7.81
N HIS A 173 2.40 -2.48 -6.58
CA HIS A 173 1.54 -2.65 -5.41
C HIS A 173 0.28 -1.80 -5.51
N PHE A 174 -0.85 -2.40 -5.19
CA PHE A 174 -2.15 -1.74 -5.12
C PHE A 174 -2.78 -1.95 -3.75
N SER A 175 -3.29 -0.88 -3.14
CA SER A 175 -4.14 -0.94 -1.97
C SER A 175 -5.43 -0.17 -2.21
N TYR A 176 -6.55 -0.67 -1.68
CA TYR A 176 -7.86 -0.03 -1.74
C TYR A 176 -8.40 0.21 -0.33
N GLY A 177 -9.12 1.27 -0.14
CA GLY A 177 -9.76 1.63 1.11
C GLY A 177 -11.25 1.29 1.11
#